data_ed29cc37b643b209f85e0a10d793262c
#
_entry.id   ed29cc37b643b209f85e0a10d793262c
#
_cell.length_a   1.000
_cell.length_b   1.000
_cell.length_c   1.000
_cell.angle_alpha   90.00
_cell.angle_beta   90.00
_cell.angle_gamma   90.00
#
_symmetry.space_group_name_H-M   'P 1'
#
loop_
_entity.id
_entity.type
_entity.pdbx_description
1 polymer ?
#
loop_
_entity_poly.entity_id
_entity_poly.type
_entity_poly.pdbx_seq_one_letter_code
_entity_poly.pdbx_strand_id
1 'polypeptide(L)'
;MKKEITIKDTIKEMLHQNFKGTKYSRFNEYHLHREVKDWNDFVVYTYEVKKGCKLFVEHDLMNKEIEFKLWDNFNLLQQYNIQYI
;
A
#
# COMPACT_ATOMS: atom_id res chain seq x y z
N MET A 1 12.22 16.90 13.88
CA MET A 1 11.09 17.14 12.99
C MET A 1 10.55 15.82 12.52
N LYS A 2 9.27 15.58 12.78
CA LYS A 2 8.64 14.32 12.36
C LYS A 2 8.41 14.33 10.86
N LYS A 3 8.94 13.33 10.19
CA LYS A 3 8.65 13.13 8.79
C LYS A 3 7.30 12.45 8.68
N GLU A 4 6.36 13.11 8.01
CA GLU A 4 5.05 12.55 7.78
C GLU A 4 5.15 11.35 6.85
N ILE A 5 4.64 10.22 7.29
CA ILE A 5 4.61 9.02 6.48
C ILE A 5 3.30 9.02 5.72
N THR A 6 3.38 9.13 4.40
CA THR A 6 2.19 9.07 3.57
C THR A 6 2.09 7.71 2.90
N ILE A 7 0.93 7.08 3.03
CA ILE A 7 0.65 5.80 2.38
C ILE A 7 0.81 5.91 0.88
N LYS A 8 0.34 7.02 0.30
CA LYS A 8 0.44 7.26 -1.14
C LYS A 8 1.87 7.29 -1.64
N ASP A 9 2.77 7.93 -0.89
CA ASP A 9 4.18 8.03 -1.29
C ASP A 9 4.86 6.65 -1.27
N THR A 10 4.55 5.84 -0.29
CA THR A 10 5.09 4.48 -0.21
C THR A 10 4.56 3.61 -1.35
N ILE A 11 3.28 3.74 -1.67
CA ILE A 11 2.70 3.03 -2.83
C ILE A 11 3.42 3.44 -4.11
N LYS A 12 3.64 4.74 -4.32
CA LYS A 12 4.36 5.25 -5.50
C LYS A 12 5.75 4.63 -5.61
N GLU A 13 6.46 4.57 -4.50
CA GLU A 13 7.81 3.99 -4.48
C GLU A 13 7.79 2.50 -4.80
N MET A 14 6.86 1.75 -4.24
CA MET A 14 6.73 0.32 -4.51
C MET A 14 6.37 0.06 -5.97
N LEU A 15 5.49 0.87 -6.55
CA LEU A 15 5.15 0.78 -7.97
C LEU A 15 6.37 1.06 -8.85
N HIS A 16 7.15 2.08 -8.49
CA HIS A 16 8.36 2.42 -9.22
C HIS A 16 9.39 1.28 -9.17
N GLN A 17 9.58 0.69 -8.00
CA GLN A 17 10.54 -0.39 -7.82
C GLN A 17 10.15 -1.66 -8.58
N ASN A 18 8.87 -1.98 -8.64
CA ASN A 18 8.41 -3.25 -9.21
C ASN A 18 7.98 -3.16 -10.68
N PHE A 19 7.57 -1.99 -11.13
CA PHE A 19 7.00 -1.81 -12.47
C PHE A 19 7.69 -0.73 -13.29
N LYS A 20 8.95 -0.42 -12.95
CA LYS A 20 9.74 0.59 -13.64
C LYS A 20 9.78 0.32 -15.15
N GLY A 21 9.56 1.38 -15.93
CA GLY A 21 9.54 1.28 -17.38
C GLY A 21 8.21 0.85 -17.97
N THR A 22 7.21 0.62 -17.14
CA THR A 22 5.85 0.28 -17.60
C THR A 22 4.86 1.37 -17.18
N LYS A 23 3.68 1.35 -17.79
CA LYS A 23 2.60 2.27 -17.42
C LYS A 23 2.11 2.06 -15.98
N TYR A 24 2.36 0.89 -15.41
CA TYR A 24 1.92 0.54 -14.05
C TYR A 24 2.80 1.16 -12.96
N SER A 25 3.92 1.76 -13.31
CA SER A 25 4.78 2.45 -12.35
C SER A 25 4.16 3.76 -11.86
N ARG A 26 3.12 4.26 -12.54
CA ARG A 26 2.45 5.51 -12.18
C ARG A 26 1.32 5.23 -11.19
N PHE A 27 1.29 6.03 -10.14
CA PHE A 27 0.20 5.98 -9.17
C PHE A 27 -1.05 6.62 -9.76
N ASN A 28 -2.17 5.89 -9.71
CA ASN A 28 -3.47 6.39 -10.11
C ASN A 28 -4.41 6.33 -8.91
N GLU A 29 -4.81 7.49 -8.42
CA GLU A 29 -5.61 7.61 -7.22
C GLU A 29 -6.96 6.89 -7.32
N TYR A 30 -7.52 6.79 -8.52
CA TYR A 30 -8.79 6.08 -8.73
C TYR A 30 -8.70 4.57 -8.48
N HIS A 31 -7.51 4.02 -8.48
CA HIS A 31 -7.29 2.61 -8.19
C HIS A 31 -7.10 2.32 -6.70
N LEU A 32 -7.09 3.35 -5.88
CA LEU A 32 -6.93 3.21 -4.44
C LEU A 32 -8.30 3.24 -3.77
N HIS A 33 -8.64 2.15 -3.14
CA HIS A 33 -9.89 2.01 -2.39
C HIS A 33 -9.59 1.93 -0.90
N ARG A 34 -10.34 2.70 -0.12
CA ARG A 34 -10.23 2.68 1.32
C ARG A 34 -11.41 1.93 1.91
N GLU A 35 -11.11 0.95 2.75
CA GLU A 35 -12.09 0.20 3.49
C GLU A 35 -11.84 0.39 4.97
N VAL A 36 -12.83 0.91 5.69
CA VAL A 36 -12.74 1.07 7.13
C VAL A 36 -13.39 -0.15 7.78
N LYS A 37 -12.63 -0.92 8.53
CA LYS A 37 -13.17 -2.04 9.30
C LYS A 37 -13.55 -1.54 10.70
N ASP A 38 -14.64 -2.05 11.21
CA ASP A 38 -15.22 -1.64 12.50
C ASP A 38 -14.40 -2.02 13.72
N TRP A 39 -13.14 -2.34 13.54
CA TRP A 39 -12.30 -2.80 14.63
C TRP A 39 -11.25 -1.75 14.99
N ASN A 40 -11.69 -0.77 15.77
CA ASN A 40 -10.77 0.10 16.49
C ASN A 40 -9.57 0.59 15.69
N ASP A 41 -9.76 1.65 14.91
CA ASP A 41 -8.64 2.36 14.30
C ASP A 41 -7.80 1.52 13.32
N PHE A 42 -8.44 0.57 12.65
CA PHE A 42 -7.80 -0.25 11.63
C PHE A 42 -8.35 0.11 10.25
N VAL A 43 -7.47 0.50 9.34
CA VAL A 43 -7.85 0.93 8.00
C VAL A 43 -7.14 0.08 6.97
N VAL A 44 -7.88 -0.44 6.01
CA VAL A 44 -7.31 -1.22 4.91
C VAL A 44 -7.47 -0.44 3.62
N TYR A 45 -6.38 -0.29 2.88
CA TYR A 45 -6.39 0.26 1.54
C TYR A 45 -6.06 -0.86 0.56
N THR A 46 -6.74 -0.86 -0.57
CA THR A 46 -6.45 -1.78 -1.67
C THR A 46 -6.16 -0.96 -2.91
N TYR A 47 -4.99 -1.18 -3.49
CA TYR A 47 -4.60 -0.54 -4.74
C TYR A 47 -4.50 -1.60 -5.83
N GLU A 48 -5.33 -1.45 -6.88
CA GLU A 48 -5.30 -2.35 -8.02
C GLU A 48 -4.30 -1.83 -9.05
N VAL A 49 -3.18 -2.54 -9.20
CA VAL A 49 -2.14 -2.17 -10.17
C VAL A 49 -2.60 -2.51 -11.57
N LYS A 50 -3.02 -3.75 -11.75
CA LYS A 50 -3.58 -4.32 -12.98
C LYS A 50 -4.36 -5.56 -12.61
N LYS A 51 -5.05 -6.15 -13.56
CA LYS A 51 -5.82 -7.37 -13.31
C LYS A 51 -4.92 -8.47 -12.72
N GLY A 52 -5.29 -8.96 -11.55
CA GLY A 52 -4.55 -9.99 -10.84
C GLY A 52 -3.38 -9.48 -10.00
N CYS A 53 -3.08 -8.19 -10.06
CA CYS A 53 -1.99 -7.62 -9.27
C CYS A 53 -2.52 -6.53 -8.35
N LYS A 54 -2.43 -6.76 -7.03
CA LYS A 54 -2.98 -5.85 -6.02
C LYS A 54 -1.98 -5.58 -4.91
N LEU A 55 -2.00 -4.34 -4.44
CA LEU A 55 -1.25 -3.93 -3.26
C LEU A 55 -2.22 -3.71 -2.11
N PHE A 56 -2.01 -4.44 -1.03
CA PHE A 56 -2.80 -4.29 0.19
C PHE A 56 -2.01 -3.51 1.22
N VAL A 57 -2.66 -2.53 1.82
CA VAL A 57 -2.08 -1.68 2.87
C VAL A 57 -2.95 -1.79 4.11
N GLU A 58 -2.39 -2.30 5.19
CA GLU A 58 -3.05 -2.40 6.48
C GLU A 58 -2.47 -1.38 7.43
N HIS A 59 -3.28 -0.40 7.80
CA HIS A 59 -2.87 0.65 8.73
C HIS A 59 -3.50 0.41 10.09
N ASP A 60 -2.67 0.02 11.05
CA ASP A 60 -3.05 -0.17 12.44
C ASP A 60 -2.72 1.10 13.21
N LEU A 61 -3.73 1.90 13.46
CA LEU A 61 -3.57 3.19 14.15
C LEU A 61 -3.22 3.03 15.62
N MET A 62 -3.68 1.95 16.25
CA MET A 62 -3.36 1.68 17.65
C MET A 62 -1.90 1.35 17.85
N ASN A 63 -1.37 0.45 17.06
CA ASN A 63 0.01 0.00 17.16
C ASN A 63 0.96 0.87 16.34
N LYS A 64 0.45 1.86 15.64
CA LYS A 64 1.25 2.77 14.80
C LYS A 64 2.09 2.03 13.81
N GLU A 65 1.46 1.13 13.09
CA GLU A 65 2.10 0.24 12.13
C GLU A 65 1.35 0.25 10.81
N ILE A 66 2.10 0.24 9.71
CA ILE A 66 1.53 0.16 8.37
C ILE A 66 2.23 -0.98 7.65
N GLU A 67 1.46 -1.95 7.17
CA GLU A 67 1.99 -3.08 6.43
C GLU A 67 1.54 -3.02 4.97
N PHE A 68 2.51 -3.17 4.07
CA PHE A 68 2.28 -3.17 2.62
C PHE A 68 2.61 -4.53 2.06
N LYS A 69 1.69 -5.11 1.30
CA LYS A 69 1.90 -6.39 0.61
C LYS A 69 1.48 -6.27 -0.83
N LEU A 70 2.43 -6.46 -1.73
CA LEU A 70 2.19 -6.45 -3.17
C LEU A 70 2.12 -7.88 -3.69
N TRP A 71 0.96 -8.23 -4.24
CA TRP A 71 0.69 -9.57 -4.76
C TRP A 71 0.47 -9.53 -6.26
N ASP A 72 1.06 -10.50 -6.97
CA ASP A 72 0.75 -10.80 -8.36
C ASP A 72 0.12 -12.19 -8.38
N ASN A 73 -1.21 -12.25 -8.52
CA ASN A 73 -2.02 -13.46 -8.33
C ASN A 73 -1.71 -14.11 -6.97
N PHE A 74 -1.00 -15.22 -6.94
CA PHE A 74 -0.65 -15.93 -5.72
C PHE A 74 0.79 -15.71 -5.28
N ASN A 75 1.54 -14.84 -5.98
CA ASN A 75 2.93 -14.58 -5.68
C ASN A 75 3.10 -13.26 -4.94
N LEU A 76 3.70 -13.32 -3.76
CA LEU A 76 4.06 -12.11 -3.00
C LEU A 76 5.32 -11.51 -3.62
N LEU A 77 5.19 -10.35 -4.26
CA LEU A 77 6.31 -9.68 -4.91
C LEU A 77 7.14 -8.86 -3.94
N GLN A 78 6.46 -8.19 -3.00
CA GLN A 78 7.14 -7.34 -2.02
C GLN A 78 6.29 -7.21 -0.78
N GLN A 79 6.95 -7.19 0.37
CA GLN A 79 6.34 -6.90 1.66
C GLN A 79 7.17 -5.81 2.34
N TYR A 80 6.48 -4.81 2.88
CA TYR A 80 7.13 -3.69 3.54
C TYR A 80 6.33 -3.30 4.77
N ASN A 81 7.03 -3.05 5.87
CA ASN A 81 6.41 -2.69 7.13
C ASN A 81 7.02 -1.41 7.66
N ILE A 82 6.18 -0.48 8.06
CA ILE A 82 6.59 0.78 8.66
C ILE A 82 6.02 0.83 10.07
N GLN A 83 6.91 1.04 11.04
CA GLN A 83 6.51 1.34 12.40
C GLN A 83 6.83 2.80 12.68
N TYR A 84 5.86 3.56 13.20
CA TYR A 84 6.04 4.97 13.47
C TYR A 84 5.59 5.32 14.88
N ILE A 85 6.06 6.45 15.34
CA ILE A 85 5.76 6.92 16.71
C ILE A 85 4.65 7.96 16.69
#